data_b92dc05d0e9ec0f8cbf4f4b959ceb851
#
_entry.id   b92dc05d0e9ec0f8cbf4f4b959ceb851
#
_cell.length_a   1.000
_cell.length_b   1.000
_cell.length_c   1.000
_cell.angle_alpha   90.00
_cell.angle_beta   90.00
_cell.angle_gamma   90.00
#
_symmetry.space_group_name_H-M   'P 1'
#
loop_
_entity.id
_entity.type
_entity.pdbx_description
1 polymer ?
#
loop_
_entity_poly.entity_id
_entity_poly.type
_entity_poly.pdbx_seq_one_letter_code
_entity_poly.pdbx_strand_id
1 'polypeptide(L)'
;GSEMCIRDRDSKDTDMNELIAAMVGRSLDNRFPPVDNEPGEKILSVQNLSTKYAPKIQNVSFDIRKGEIFGFYGLVGAGRTELLETIFGIRTRAEGNVIYDGKVMNFSSPKDAMDHGFALITEERKANGLFLKGDITFNTTIANMNHYKNGGILSHDRMVRATAEEIKVM
;
A
#
# COMPACT_ATOMS: atom_id res chain seq x y z
N GLY A 1 -39.57 0.53 -2.30
CA GLY A 1 -38.62 1.59 -2.14
C GLY A 1 -37.24 1.02 -1.98
N SER A 2 -36.31 1.48 -2.77
CA SER A 2 -34.89 1.06 -2.71
C SER A 2 -34.29 1.55 -1.38
N GLU A 3 -33.91 0.64 -0.52
CA GLU A 3 -33.27 0.92 0.78
C GLU A 3 -31.81 1.43 0.62
N MET A 4 -31.53 2.23 -0.41
CA MET A 4 -30.20 2.79 -0.61
C MET A 4 -29.93 4.07 0.19
N CYS A 5 -30.96 4.67 0.78
CA CYS A 5 -30.81 5.89 1.57
C CYS A 5 -30.82 5.56 3.07
N ILE A 6 -29.67 5.64 3.70
CA ILE A 6 -29.49 5.45 5.16
C ILE A 6 -29.95 6.71 5.92
N ARG A 7 -29.90 7.89 5.28
CA ARG A 7 -30.34 9.19 5.83
C ARG A 7 -30.93 10.05 4.73
N ASP A 8 -32.12 10.60 4.99
CA ASP A 8 -32.76 11.62 4.16
C ASP A 8 -32.52 12.99 4.78
N ARG A 9 -32.15 13.97 3.93
CA ARG A 9 -32.00 15.37 4.30
C ARG A 9 -32.52 16.27 3.20
N ASP A 10 -33.01 17.44 3.58
CA ASP A 10 -33.37 18.46 2.59
C ASP A 10 -32.10 19.05 2.01
N SER A 11 -32.00 19.12 0.68
CA SER A 11 -30.82 19.60 -0.03
C SER A 11 -30.51 21.09 0.24
N LYS A 12 -31.51 21.86 0.68
CA LYS A 12 -31.36 23.28 1.00
C LYS A 12 -30.70 23.52 2.37
N ASP A 13 -30.81 22.55 3.27
CA ASP A 13 -30.34 22.65 4.65
C ASP A 13 -29.09 21.81 4.92
N THR A 14 -28.49 21.24 3.86
CA THR A 14 -27.33 20.35 3.99
C THR A 14 -26.06 20.99 3.46
N ASP A 15 -25.05 21.12 4.30
CA ASP A 15 -23.73 21.57 3.89
C ASP A 15 -22.82 20.40 3.47
N MET A 16 -21.66 20.71 2.85
CA MET A 16 -20.73 19.70 2.37
C MET A 16 -20.09 18.89 3.52
N ASN A 17 -19.91 19.50 4.69
CA ASN A 17 -19.29 18.83 5.84
C ASN A 17 -20.27 17.83 6.45
N GLU A 18 -21.54 18.20 6.53
CA GLU A 18 -22.61 17.28 6.96
C GLU A 18 -22.77 16.08 6.01
N LEU A 19 -22.70 16.32 4.68
CA LEU A 19 -22.73 15.24 3.69
C LEU A 19 -21.56 14.28 3.89
N ILE A 20 -20.36 14.79 4.04
CA ILE A 20 -19.16 13.98 4.24
C ILE A 20 -19.24 13.21 5.56
N ALA A 21 -19.65 13.87 6.65
CA ALA A 21 -19.84 13.20 7.93
C ALA A 21 -20.87 12.08 7.86
N ALA A 22 -21.97 12.29 7.12
CA ALA A 22 -23.00 11.28 6.90
C ALA A 22 -22.50 10.08 6.06
N MET A 23 -21.62 10.33 5.07
CA MET A 23 -21.03 9.27 4.23
C MET A 23 -19.95 8.47 4.97
N VAL A 24 -19.15 9.12 5.80
CA VAL A 24 -18.02 8.51 6.51
C VAL A 24 -18.44 7.95 7.87
N GLY A 25 -19.57 8.42 8.42
CA GLY A 25 -20.07 7.99 9.73
C GLY A 25 -19.45 8.70 10.93
N ARG A 26 -18.54 9.66 10.71
CA ARG A 26 -17.89 10.50 11.74
C ARG A 26 -17.67 11.92 11.23
N SER A 27 -17.59 12.90 12.15
CA SER A 27 -17.14 14.25 11.79
C SER A 27 -15.70 14.24 11.33
N LEU A 28 -15.39 14.95 10.26
CA LEU A 28 -14.02 15.19 9.80
C LEU A 28 -13.69 16.66 10.09
N ASP A 29 -13.18 16.92 11.28
CA ASP A 29 -12.87 18.27 11.73
C ASP A 29 -11.72 18.90 10.93
N ASN A 30 -10.83 18.07 10.41
CA ASN A 30 -9.79 18.51 9.47
C ASN A 30 -9.58 17.45 8.37
N ARG A 31 -9.96 17.78 7.12
CA ARG A 31 -9.77 16.90 5.96
C ARG A 31 -8.31 16.74 5.55
N PHE A 32 -7.52 17.76 5.80
CA PHE A 32 -6.12 17.87 5.41
C PHE A 32 -5.31 18.35 6.61
N PRO A 33 -5.09 17.47 7.62
CA PRO A 33 -4.27 17.85 8.75
C PRO A 33 -2.89 18.29 8.24
N PRO A 34 -2.32 19.39 8.76
CA PRO A 34 -0.97 19.76 8.41
C PRO A 34 -0.04 18.61 8.80
N VAL A 35 0.77 18.18 7.84
CA VAL A 35 1.81 17.17 8.07
C VAL A 35 3.11 17.94 8.22
N ASP A 36 3.65 17.94 9.42
CA ASP A 36 4.99 18.46 9.68
C ASP A 36 5.98 17.32 9.36
N ASN A 37 6.37 17.26 8.09
CA ASN A 37 7.26 16.23 7.57
C ASN A 37 8.42 16.88 6.82
N GLU A 38 9.61 16.80 7.39
CA GLU A 38 10.84 17.20 6.73
C GLU A 38 11.50 15.97 6.08
N PRO A 39 11.45 15.84 4.75
CA PRO A 39 12.11 14.75 4.05
C PRO A 39 13.61 14.76 4.30
N GLY A 40 14.16 13.62 4.73
CA GLY A 40 15.58 13.45 4.99
C GLY A 40 16.43 13.25 3.74
N GLU A 41 17.47 12.45 3.87
CA GLU A 41 18.34 12.03 2.77
C GLU A 41 17.61 11.13 1.77
N LYS A 42 18.15 11.03 0.56
CA LYS A 42 17.63 10.13 -0.48
C LYS A 42 17.83 8.69 -0.07
N ILE A 43 16.72 7.94 -0.01
CA ILE A 43 16.72 6.52 0.39
C ILE A 43 16.48 5.58 -0.78
N LEU A 44 15.65 5.98 -1.76
CA LEU A 44 15.35 5.20 -2.95
C LEU A 44 15.62 6.03 -4.20
N SER A 45 16.30 5.44 -5.18
CA SER A 45 16.49 6.01 -6.51
C SER A 45 16.13 4.99 -7.56
N VAL A 46 15.19 5.34 -8.41
CA VAL A 46 14.82 4.56 -9.60
C VAL A 46 15.42 5.27 -10.80
N GLN A 47 16.18 4.54 -11.62
CA GLN A 47 16.92 5.09 -12.74
C GLN A 47 16.60 4.34 -14.03
N ASN A 48 16.04 5.03 -15.00
CA ASN A 48 15.76 4.55 -16.36
C ASN A 48 14.99 3.23 -16.40
N LEU A 49 14.07 3.03 -15.45
CA LEU A 49 13.33 1.78 -15.29
C LEU A 49 12.40 1.56 -16.49
N SER A 50 12.52 0.38 -17.10
CA SER A 50 11.63 -0.08 -18.16
C SER A 50 11.14 -1.50 -17.87
N THR A 51 9.89 -1.80 -18.25
CA THR A 51 9.30 -3.13 -18.08
C THR A 51 9.44 -3.97 -19.34
N LYS A 52 9.58 -5.29 -19.18
CA LYS A 52 9.78 -6.22 -20.29
C LYS A 52 8.47 -6.50 -21.03
N TYR A 53 7.35 -6.61 -20.34
CA TYR A 53 6.05 -7.02 -20.89
C TYR A 53 5.03 -5.89 -20.84
N ALA A 54 4.03 -5.96 -21.67
CA ALA A 54 2.91 -5.00 -21.70
C ALA A 54 2.06 -5.09 -20.39
N PRO A 55 1.45 -3.97 -19.94
CA PRO A 55 1.69 -2.61 -20.42
C PRO A 55 3.13 -2.17 -20.16
N LYS A 56 3.76 -1.52 -21.15
CA LYS A 56 5.17 -1.11 -21.05
C LYS A 56 5.31 0.25 -20.41
N ILE A 57 6.13 0.31 -19.40
CA ILE A 57 6.73 1.53 -18.86
C ILE A 57 8.11 1.67 -19.50
N GLN A 58 8.48 2.88 -19.85
CA GLN A 58 9.75 3.17 -20.49
C GLN A 58 10.46 4.33 -19.82
N ASN A 59 11.71 4.10 -19.47
CA ASN A 59 12.67 5.12 -19.02
C ASN A 59 12.16 6.01 -17.87
N VAL A 60 11.59 5.39 -16.83
CA VAL A 60 11.09 6.11 -15.65
C VAL A 60 12.23 6.30 -14.64
N SER A 61 12.41 7.53 -14.17
CA SER A 61 13.39 7.89 -13.15
C SER A 61 12.78 8.81 -12.11
N PHE A 62 13.05 8.54 -10.83
CA PHE A 62 12.67 9.39 -9.71
C PHE A 62 13.48 9.02 -8.46
N ASP A 63 13.49 9.93 -7.50
CA ASP A 63 14.11 9.75 -6.20
C ASP A 63 13.07 9.90 -5.10
N ILE A 64 13.20 9.15 -4.01
CA ILE A 64 12.39 9.27 -2.79
C ILE A 64 13.31 9.47 -1.60
N ARG A 65 12.93 10.38 -0.69
CA ARG A 65 13.66 10.69 0.51
C ARG A 65 13.10 9.95 1.73
N LYS A 66 13.90 9.76 2.73
CA LYS A 66 13.49 9.15 3.99
C LYS A 66 12.37 9.96 4.64
N GLY A 67 11.27 9.29 5.01
CA GLY A 67 10.07 9.92 5.56
C GLY A 67 9.20 10.68 4.56
N GLU A 68 9.54 10.68 3.26
CA GLU A 68 8.78 11.36 2.23
C GLU A 68 7.51 10.60 1.86
N ILE A 69 6.41 11.34 1.66
CA ILE A 69 5.20 10.85 1.02
C ILE A 69 5.27 11.27 -0.45
N PHE A 70 5.64 10.34 -1.31
CA PHE A 70 5.81 10.59 -2.75
C PHE A 70 4.56 10.15 -3.53
N GLY A 71 3.96 11.04 -4.31
CA GLY A 71 2.73 10.80 -5.05
C GLY A 71 2.97 10.51 -6.53
N PHE A 72 2.36 9.43 -7.04
CA PHE A 72 2.25 9.16 -8.47
C PHE A 72 0.88 9.56 -8.99
N TYR A 73 0.84 10.47 -9.95
CA TYR A 73 -0.39 10.89 -10.62
C TYR A 73 -0.38 10.49 -12.09
N GLY A 74 -1.55 10.19 -12.66
CA GLY A 74 -1.69 9.85 -14.07
C GLY A 74 -3.07 9.29 -14.40
N LEU A 75 -3.37 9.21 -15.69
CA LEU A 75 -4.61 8.63 -16.19
C LEU A 75 -4.70 7.13 -15.88
N VAL A 76 -5.90 6.58 -15.95
CA VAL A 76 -6.12 5.13 -15.89
C VAL A 76 -5.33 4.47 -17.03
N GLY A 77 -4.57 3.42 -16.71
CA GLY A 77 -3.69 2.76 -17.68
C GLY A 77 -2.32 3.43 -17.89
N ALA A 78 -1.97 4.47 -17.14
CA ALA A 78 -0.66 5.14 -17.23
C ALA A 78 0.52 4.30 -16.72
N GLY A 79 0.28 3.09 -16.21
CA GLY A 79 1.35 2.18 -15.79
C GLY A 79 1.85 2.36 -14.36
N ARG A 80 1.09 3.06 -13.49
CA ARG A 80 1.49 3.27 -12.08
C ARG A 80 1.62 1.96 -11.31
N THR A 81 0.64 1.09 -11.45
CA THR A 81 0.64 -0.24 -10.83
C THR A 81 1.80 -1.08 -11.33
N GLU A 82 2.02 -1.09 -12.65
CA GLU A 82 3.10 -1.81 -13.30
C GLU A 82 4.50 -1.34 -12.84
N LEU A 83 4.64 -0.03 -12.62
CA LEU A 83 5.87 0.55 -12.08
C LEU A 83 6.16 0.01 -10.67
N LEU A 84 5.18 0.11 -9.78
CA LEU A 84 5.33 -0.36 -8.40
C LEU A 84 5.54 -1.87 -8.32
N GLU A 85 4.79 -2.65 -9.11
CA GLU A 85 4.96 -4.11 -9.22
C GLU A 85 6.35 -4.50 -9.75
N THR A 86 6.93 -3.69 -10.65
CA THR A 86 8.29 -3.94 -11.16
C THR A 86 9.35 -3.64 -10.11
N ILE A 87 9.19 -2.54 -9.36
CA ILE A 87 10.08 -2.22 -8.23
C ILE A 87 10.01 -3.30 -7.16
N PHE A 88 8.82 -3.84 -6.90
CA PHE A 88 8.57 -4.86 -5.88
C PHE A 88 8.94 -6.29 -6.33
N GLY A 89 9.36 -6.49 -7.58
CA GLY A 89 9.79 -7.80 -8.10
C GLY A 89 8.65 -8.74 -8.52
N ILE A 90 7.42 -8.23 -8.69
CA ILE A 90 6.30 -8.98 -9.28
C ILE A 90 6.46 -9.06 -10.81
N ARG A 91 6.83 -7.93 -11.44
CA ARG A 91 7.05 -7.86 -12.89
C ARG A 91 8.53 -7.84 -13.22
N THR A 92 8.86 -8.42 -14.37
CA THR A 92 10.24 -8.45 -14.86
C THR A 92 10.66 -7.08 -15.38
N ARG A 93 11.73 -6.55 -14.80
CA ARG A 93 12.44 -5.37 -15.28
C ARG A 93 13.18 -5.71 -16.59
N ALA A 94 13.08 -4.83 -17.58
CA ALA A 94 13.85 -4.93 -18.81
C ALA A 94 15.19 -4.18 -18.69
N GLU A 95 15.12 -2.95 -18.19
CA GLU A 95 16.26 -2.03 -18.08
C GLU A 95 16.15 -1.17 -16.83
N GLY A 96 17.22 -0.48 -16.50
CA GLY A 96 17.29 0.47 -15.41
C GLY A 96 17.66 -0.16 -14.07
N ASN A 97 17.77 0.68 -13.04
CA ASN A 97 18.19 0.27 -11.71
C ASN A 97 17.20 0.78 -10.64
N VAL A 98 17.05 -0.02 -9.60
CA VAL A 98 16.45 0.38 -8.33
C VAL A 98 17.57 0.41 -7.30
N ILE A 99 17.82 1.56 -6.71
CA ILE A 99 18.89 1.75 -5.72
C ILE A 99 18.22 2.09 -4.40
N TYR A 100 18.45 1.30 -3.37
CA TYR A 100 17.94 1.50 -2.03
C TYR A 100 19.09 1.55 -1.04
N ASP A 101 19.15 2.62 -0.24
CA ASP A 101 20.24 2.86 0.71
C ASP A 101 21.61 2.72 0.07
N GLY A 102 21.80 3.33 -1.10
CA GLY A 102 23.04 3.30 -1.89
C GLY A 102 23.38 1.96 -2.56
N LYS A 103 22.56 0.92 -2.42
CA LYS A 103 22.79 -0.40 -3.00
C LYS A 103 21.83 -0.67 -4.16
N VAL A 104 22.35 -1.24 -5.25
CA VAL A 104 21.49 -1.68 -6.37
C VAL A 104 20.70 -2.91 -5.96
N MET A 105 19.37 -2.81 -6.02
CA MET A 105 18.45 -3.89 -5.72
C MET A 105 18.03 -4.61 -7.00
N ASN A 106 17.99 -5.92 -6.92
CA ASN A 106 17.55 -6.77 -8.01
C ASN A 106 16.59 -7.84 -7.47
N PHE A 107 15.40 -7.41 -7.06
CA PHE A 107 14.43 -8.32 -6.50
C PHE A 107 13.95 -9.34 -7.53
N SER A 108 14.12 -10.59 -7.21
CA SER A 108 13.70 -11.74 -8.03
C SER A 108 12.27 -12.19 -7.73
N SER A 109 11.71 -11.70 -6.62
CA SER A 109 10.36 -12.04 -6.14
C SER A 109 9.85 -11.01 -5.13
N PRO A 110 8.53 -10.95 -4.89
CA PRO A 110 7.94 -10.15 -3.81
C PRO A 110 8.53 -10.45 -2.43
N LYS A 111 8.81 -11.71 -2.16
CA LYS A 111 9.43 -12.13 -0.89
C LYS A 111 10.80 -11.49 -0.70
N ASP A 112 11.60 -11.44 -1.74
CA ASP A 112 12.93 -10.82 -1.73
C ASP A 112 12.83 -9.31 -1.41
N ALA A 113 11.87 -8.61 -2.03
CA ALA A 113 11.60 -7.22 -1.71
C ALA A 113 11.15 -7.02 -0.25
N MET A 114 10.28 -7.89 0.25
CA MET A 114 9.81 -7.85 1.65
C MET A 114 10.94 -8.10 2.64
N ASP A 115 11.84 -9.03 2.36
CA ASP A 115 13.00 -9.31 3.19
C ASP A 115 13.97 -8.10 3.28
N HIS A 116 13.87 -7.15 2.31
CA HIS A 116 14.58 -5.86 2.31
C HIS A 116 13.76 -4.67 2.84
N GLY A 117 12.58 -4.93 3.45
CA GLY A 117 11.76 -3.91 4.08
C GLY A 117 10.77 -3.18 3.15
N PHE A 118 10.60 -3.67 1.91
CA PHE A 118 9.58 -3.15 1.02
C PHE A 118 8.23 -3.79 1.33
N ALA A 119 7.16 -3.03 1.19
CA ALA A 119 5.78 -3.52 1.26
C ALA A 119 4.95 -2.94 0.12
N LEU A 120 4.00 -3.70 -0.40
CA LEU A 120 3.09 -3.28 -1.46
C LEU A 120 1.65 -3.50 -1.04
N ILE A 121 0.87 -2.43 -1.05
CA ILE A 121 -0.59 -2.48 -0.89
C ILE A 121 -1.20 -2.44 -2.29
N THR A 122 -1.95 -3.47 -2.65
CA THR A 122 -2.51 -3.63 -3.98
C THR A 122 -3.82 -2.86 -4.14
N GLU A 123 -4.10 -2.36 -5.35
CA GLU A 123 -5.35 -1.68 -5.69
C GLU A 123 -6.55 -2.65 -5.59
N GLU A 124 -6.42 -3.84 -6.20
CA GLU A 124 -7.43 -4.90 -6.20
C GLU A 124 -7.32 -5.77 -4.95
N ARG A 125 -7.91 -5.30 -3.84
CA ARG A 125 -7.85 -5.99 -2.54
C ARG A 125 -8.36 -7.43 -2.59
N LYS A 126 -9.50 -7.68 -3.28
CA LYS A 126 -10.12 -9.01 -3.34
C LYS A 126 -9.33 -10.00 -4.17
N ALA A 127 -8.69 -9.54 -5.24
CA ALA A 127 -7.92 -10.41 -6.13
C ALA A 127 -6.49 -10.65 -5.63
N ASN A 128 -5.84 -9.61 -5.10
CA ASN A 128 -4.39 -9.61 -4.89
C ASN A 128 -3.96 -9.26 -3.45
N GLY A 129 -4.87 -8.74 -2.62
CA GLY A 129 -4.52 -8.21 -1.30
C GLY A 129 -5.05 -9.03 -0.13
N LEU A 130 -6.06 -9.90 -0.34
CA LEU A 130 -6.70 -10.65 0.73
C LEU A 130 -6.87 -12.12 0.37
N PHE A 131 -6.63 -12.98 1.32
CA PHE A 131 -7.02 -14.39 1.25
C PHE A 131 -8.46 -14.53 1.78
N LEU A 132 -9.43 -14.49 0.88
CA LEU A 132 -10.85 -14.37 1.20
C LEU A 132 -11.44 -15.54 2.02
N LYS A 133 -10.75 -16.68 2.07
CA LYS A 133 -11.14 -17.85 2.89
C LYS A 133 -10.48 -17.85 4.27
N GLY A 134 -9.52 -16.94 4.50
CA GLY A 134 -8.85 -16.79 5.79
C GLY A 134 -9.60 -15.81 6.69
N ASP A 135 -9.44 -15.99 8.00
CA ASP A 135 -9.91 -15.06 9.00
C ASP A 135 -9.04 -13.78 9.06
N ILE A 136 -9.40 -12.86 9.95
CA ILE A 136 -8.66 -11.61 10.16
C ILE A 136 -7.23 -11.92 10.62
N THR A 137 -7.06 -12.84 11.54
CA THR A 137 -5.74 -13.23 12.08
C THR A 137 -4.83 -13.73 10.98
N PHE A 138 -5.32 -14.60 10.10
CA PHE A 138 -4.56 -15.11 8.97
C PHE A 138 -4.17 -13.99 8.02
N ASN A 139 -5.11 -13.13 7.62
CA ASN A 139 -4.84 -12.04 6.68
C ASN A 139 -3.88 -10.99 7.25
N THR A 140 -3.95 -10.69 8.55
CA THR A 140 -3.02 -9.75 9.21
C THR A 140 -1.59 -10.31 9.27
N THR A 141 -1.43 -11.62 9.39
CA THR A 141 -0.12 -12.23 9.67
C THR A 141 0.53 -12.94 8.49
N ILE A 142 -0.23 -13.23 7.40
CA ILE A 142 0.25 -14.03 6.26
C ILE A 142 1.53 -13.48 5.62
N ALA A 143 1.66 -12.16 5.51
CA ALA A 143 2.82 -11.53 4.90
C ALA A 143 4.11 -11.75 5.71
N ASN A 144 4.01 -12.03 7.01
CA ASN A 144 5.16 -12.17 7.91
C ASN A 144 5.06 -13.40 8.81
N MET A 145 4.59 -14.52 8.29
CA MET A 145 4.39 -15.76 9.08
C MET A 145 5.64 -16.25 9.81
N ASN A 146 6.83 -15.99 9.28
CA ASN A 146 8.08 -16.40 9.92
C ASN A 146 8.30 -15.75 11.28
N HIS A 147 7.79 -14.54 11.48
CA HIS A 147 7.86 -13.82 12.77
C HIS A 147 7.06 -14.51 13.87
N TYR A 148 6.02 -15.26 13.52
CA TYR A 148 5.12 -15.92 14.46
C TYR A 148 5.50 -17.39 14.75
N LYS A 149 6.64 -17.85 14.25
CA LYS A 149 7.15 -19.19 14.56
C LYS A 149 7.79 -19.26 15.95
N ASN A 150 7.57 -20.38 16.60
CA ASN A 150 8.26 -20.78 17.83
C ASN A 150 8.88 -22.17 17.60
N GLY A 151 10.21 -22.28 17.62
CA GLY A 151 10.89 -23.54 17.34
C GLY A 151 10.59 -24.12 15.96
N GLY A 152 10.29 -23.28 14.94
CA GLY A 152 9.94 -23.72 13.58
C GLY A 152 8.44 -23.95 13.34
N ILE A 153 7.61 -23.98 14.37
CA ILE A 153 6.16 -24.19 14.29
C ILE A 153 5.43 -22.85 14.43
N LEU A 154 4.40 -22.61 13.62
CA LEU A 154 3.56 -21.42 13.74
C LEU A 154 2.79 -21.44 15.08
N SER A 155 2.87 -20.34 15.81
CA SER A 155 2.14 -20.13 17.05
C SER A 155 0.88 -19.30 16.80
N HIS A 156 -0.26 -19.93 16.82
CA HIS A 156 -1.56 -19.27 16.68
C HIS A 156 -1.78 -18.18 17.75
N ASP A 157 -1.40 -18.42 18.98
CA ASP A 157 -1.52 -17.44 20.06
C ASP A 157 -0.72 -16.16 19.81
N ARG A 158 0.47 -16.26 19.22
CA ARG A 158 1.27 -15.09 18.82
C ARG A 158 0.60 -14.31 17.70
N MET A 159 0.03 -15.00 16.72
CA MET A 159 -0.70 -14.38 15.61
C MET A 159 -1.94 -13.65 16.13
N VAL A 160 -2.74 -14.27 17.00
CA VAL A 160 -3.94 -13.65 17.60
C VAL A 160 -3.57 -12.41 18.42
N ARG A 161 -2.53 -12.47 19.25
CA ARG A 161 -2.08 -11.31 20.05
C ARG A 161 -1.65 -10.15 19.16
N ALA A 162 -0.82 -10.40 18.14
CA ALA A 162 -0.40 -9.37 17.22
C ALA A 162 -1.58 -8.74 16.49
N THR A 163 -2.52 -9.56 16.00
CA THR A 163 -3.75 -9.06 15.37
C THR A 163 -4.58 -8.20 16.31
N ALA A 164 -4.70 -8.59 17.59
CA ALA A 164 -5.44 -7.81 18.59
C ALA A 164 -4.76 -6.46 18.91
N GLU A 165 -3.45 -6.38 18.81
CA GLU A 165 -2.71 -5.11 18.93
C GLU A 165 -2.96 -4.19 17.74
N GLU A 166 -2.91 -4.71 16.52
CA GLU A 166 -3.20 -3.93 15.30
C GLU A 166 -4.64 -3.40 15.28
N ILE A 167 -5.62 -4.20 15.73
CA ILE A 167 -7.03 -3.76 15.83
C ILE A 167 -7.20 -2.57 16.78
N LYS A 168 -6.37 -2.44 17.82
CA LYS A 168 -6.45 -1.30 18.75
C LYS A 168 -5.91 -0.01 18.16
N VAL A 169 -5.04 -0.10 17.17
CA VAL A 169 -4.42 1.06 16.51
C VAL A 169 -5.30 1.60 15.37
N MET A 170 -6.15 0.75 14.79
CA MET A 170 -7.12 1.13 13.75
C MET A 170 -8.39 1.75 14.32
#